data_bbd917ed539f96e79ccb015ea78691e7
#
_entry.id   bbd917ed539f96e79ccb015ea78691e7
#
_cell.length_a   1.000
_cell.length_b   1.000
_cell.length_c   1.000
_cell.angle_alpha   90.00
_cell.angle_beta   90.00
_cell.angle_gamma   90.00
#
_symmetry.space_group_name_H-M   'P 1'
#
loop_
_entity.id
_entity.type
_entity.pdbx_description
1 polymer ?
#
loop_
_entity_poly.entity_id
_entity_poly.type
_entity_poly.pdbx_seq_one_letter_code
_entity_poly.pdbx_strand_id
1 'polypeptide(L)'
;QGQSDTNMEAGGLWQLSVLADKYPVPAGCAGAVMYQIFPDRFCQSGSCDLTGKITPYWVHENKDDVPVYLPDANGEVLNNDFYGGNLNGIREKLPYLQELGVEILYLNPIFYAWSTHRYDTCDYKRIDPMLGTEEDFRALCAEAHAHGMKVILDGVFSHVGSRSAYFQQAIHDPSSPYRGWFRFQHYPDVYDSWWGI
;
A
#
# COMPACT_ATOMS: atom_id res chain seq x y z
N GLN A 1 17.05 20.76 5.46
CA GLN A 1 17.99 21.73 4.90
C GLN A 1 18.54 21.14 3.61
N GLY A 2 18.24 21.76 2.49
CA GLY A 2 18.80 21.38 1.20
C GLY A 2 20.30 21.66 1.16
N GLN A 3 21.06 20.80 0.55
CA GLN A 3 22.44 21.04 0.23
C GLN A 3 22.50 22.02 -0.95
N SER A 4 23.22 23.12 -0.83
CA SER A 4 23.47 23.97 -1.96
C SER A 4 24.47 23.26 -2.86
N ASP A 5 23.98 22.69 -3.94
CA ASP A 5 24.84 22.10 -4.97
C ASP A 5 24.99 23.13 -6.08
N THR A 6 26.20 23.55 -6.34
CA THR A 6 26.54 24.43 -7.45
C THR A 6 26.61 23.70 -8.78
N ASN A 7 26.51 22.37 -8.75
CA ASN A 7 26.56 21.53 -9.93
C ASN A 7 25.20 20.84 -10.10
N MET A 8 24.26 21.52 -10.74
CA MET A 8 22.89 21.05 -10.97
C MET A 8 22.80 19.76 -11.81
N GLU A 9 23.91 19.31 -12.39
CA GLU A 9 23.95 18.09 -13.21
C GLU A 9 24.28 16.82 -12.42
N ALA A 10 24.74 16.93 -11.16
CA ALA A 10 25.31 15.80 -10.42
C ALA A 10 24.54 15.38 -9.17
N GLY A 11 23.48 16.07 -8.76
CA GLY A 11 22.75 15.77 -7.53
C GLY A 11 21.25 15.98 -7.63
N GLY A 12 20.49 15.23 -6.86
CA GLY A 12 19.06 15.47 -6.70
C GLY A 12 18.79 16.84 -6.07
N LEU A 13 17.76 17.52 -6.53
CA LEU A 13 17.32 18.77 -5.91
C LEU A 13 16.60 18.47 -4.61
N TRP A 14 16.92 19.22 -3.56
CA TRP A 14 16.23 19.16 -2.28
C TRP A 14 15.15 20.25 -2.23
N GLN A 15 13.94 19.84 -1.85
CA GLN A 15 12.86 20.80 -1.68
C GLN A 15 13.06 21.58 -0.37
N LEU A 16 13.12 22.91 -0.45
CA LEU A 16 13.01 23.79 0.71
C LEU A 16 11.62 24.43 0.72
N SER A 17 10.81 24.07 1.72
CA SER A 17 9.49 24.68 1.89
C SER A 17 9.60 25.85 2.86
N VAL A 18 9.20 27.04 2.41
CA VAL A 18 9.11 28.25 3.23
C VAL A 18 7.65 28.50 3.57
N LEU A 19 7.30 28.46 4.84
CA LEU A 19 5.96 28.64 5.35
C LEU A 19 5.82 30.02 6.02
N ALA A 20 4.65 30.65 5.87
CA ALA A 20 4.37 31.94 6.49
C ALA A 20 4.21 31.85 8.02
N ASP A 21 3.87 30.67 8.53
CA ASP A 21 3.65 30.42 9.95
C ASP A 21 4.00 28.95 10.28
N LYS A 22 3.94 28.58 11.56
CA LYS A 22 4.15 27.21 12.01
C LYS A 22 3.09 26.30 11.35
N TYR A 23 3.57 25.24 10.70
CA TYR A 23 2.68 24.21 10.19
C TYR A 23 2.06 23.45 11.37
N PRO A 24 0.73 23.33 11.46
CA PRO A 24 0.09 22.60 12.56
C PRO A 24 0.39 21.11 12.42
N VAL A 25 1.08 20.55 13.41
CA VAL A 25 1.33 19.11 13.49
C VAL A 25 0.26 18.49 14.37
N PRO A 26 -0.41 17.38 13.93
CA PRO A 26 -1.38 16.69 14.76
C PRO A 26 -0.77 16.28 16.11
N ALA A 27 -1.57 16.37 17.16
CA ALA A 27 -1.14 16.02 18.51
C ALA A 27 -0.60 14.59 18.57
N GLY A 28 0.60 14.42 19.19
CA GLY A 28 1.28 13.14 19.32
C GLY A 28 1.86 12.57 18.02
N CYS A 29 2.12 13.44 17.01
CA CYS A 29 2.86 13.04 15.81
C CYS A 29 4.26 13.67 15.78
N ALA A 30 4.44 14.84 16.41
CA ALA A 30 5.75 15.47 16.49
C ALA A 30 6.70 14.66 17.39
N GLY A 31 7.81 14.18 16.81
CA GLY A 31 8.81 13.37 17.52
C GLY A 31 8.42 11.92 17.78
N ALA A 32 7.26 11.48 17.31
CA ALA A 32 6.80 10.09 17.47
C ALA A 32 7.60 9.10 16.62
N VAL A 33 7.80 7.90 17.15
CA VAL A 33 8.39 6.77 16.42
C VAL A 33 7.33 6.12 15.53
N MET A 34 7.50 6.23 14.21
CA MET A 34 6.63 5.60 13.23
C MET A 34 7.27 4.32 12.71
N TYR A 35 6.51 3.22 12.70
CA TYR A 35 6.92 1.94 12.15
C TYR A 35 6.06 1.59 10.93
N GLN A 36 6.71 1.48 9.78
CA GLN A 36 6.05 1.09 8.55
C GLN A 36 5.94 -0.43 8.47
N ILE A 37 4.75 -0.91 8.16
CA ILE A 37 4.45 -2.35 8.01
C ILE A 37 4.01 -2.63 6.58
N PHE A 38 4.68 -3.57 5.93
CA PHE A 38 4.19 -4.26 4.74
C PHE A 38 3.41 -5.50 5.20
N PRO A 39 2.06 -5.47 5.21
CA PRO A 39 1.25 -6.46 5.94
C PRO A 39 1.53 -7.90 5.54
N ASP A 40 1.64 -8.18 4.23
CA ASP A 40 1.92 -9.53 3.71
C ASP A 40 3.23 -10.15 4.26
N ARG A 41 4.22 -9.30 4.54
CA ARG A 41 5.58 -9.71 4.92
C ARG A 41 5.84 -9.67 6.42
N PHE A 42 4.89 -9.20 7.23
CA PHE A 42 5.16 -8.89 8.64
C PHE A 42 4.89 -10.07 9.57
N CYS A 43 3.64 -10.52 9.67
CA CYS A 43 3.25 -11.64 10.52
C CYS A 43 1.96 -12.27 10.02
N GLN A 44 1.95 -13.59 9.91
CA GLN A 44 0.77 -14.38 9.57
C GLN A 44 0.09 -14.88 10.86
N SER A 45 -1.24 -14.76 10.90
CA SER A 45 -2.09 -15.40 11.89
C SER A 45 -3.25 -16.11 11.19
N GLY A 46 -3.35 -17.41 11.38
CA GLY A 46 -4.35 -18.24 10.68
C GLY A 46 -4.04 -18.43 9.19
N SER A 47 -5.10 -18.69 8.40
CA SER A 47 -5.02 -18.83 6.94
C SER A 47 -5.28 -17.52 6.22
N CYS A 48 -4.77 -17.40 4.99
CA CYS A 48 -5.06 -16.25 4.12
C CYS A 48 -5.92 -16.68 2.93
N ASP A 49 -6.79 -15.78 2.46
CA ASP A 49 -7.64 -15.98 1.28
C ASP A 49 -6.97 -15.31 0.06
N LEU A 50 -6.48 -16.11 -0.87
CA LEU A 50 -5.83 -15.66 -2.10
C LEU A 50 -6.80 -15.46 -3.29
N THR A 51 -8.11 -15.51 -3.03
CA THR A 51 -9.11 -15.27 -4.07
C THR A 51 -8.93 -13.90 -4.70
N GLY A 52 -8.86 -13.87 -6.04
CA GLY A 52 -8.69 -12.64 -6.81
C GLY A 52 -7.25 -12.12 -6.91
N LYS A 53 -6.27 -12.88 -6.42
CA LYS A 53 -4.87 -12.54 -6.62
C LYS A 53 -4.38 -12.87 -8.02
N ILE A 54 -3.30 -12.21 -8.44
CA ILE A 54 -2.64 -12.46 -9.72
C ILE A 54 -2.18 -13.93 -9.80
N THR A 55 -2.45 -14.56 -10.94
CA THR A 55 -2.03 -15.95 -11.20
C THR A 55 -1.08 -16.01 -12.40
N PRO A 56 -0.10 -16.93 -12.38
CA PRO A 56 0.25 -17.83 -11.28
C PRO A 56 0.80 -17.06 -10.07
N TYR A 57 0.67 -17.62 -8.88
CA TYR A 57 1.26 -17.05 -7.66
C TYR A 57 2.05 -18.09 -6.88
N TRP A 58 2.92 -17.58 -6.00
CA TRP A 58 3.72 -18.36 -5.07
C TRP A 58 3.28 -18.02 -3.65
N VAL A 59 3.21 -19.03 -2.79
CA VAL A 59 3.00 -18.84 -1.36
C VAL A 59 4.21 -19.39 -0.63
N HIS A 60 4.88 -18.52 0.11
CA HIS A 60 6.03 -18.91 0.91
C HIS A 60 5.55 -19.59 2.19
N GLU A 61 6.12 -20.76 2.49
CA GLU A 61 5.83 -21.49 3.73
C GLU A 61 6.68 -20.99 4.90
N ASN A 62 7.86 -20.44 4.58
CA ASN A 62 8.79 -19.94 5.58
C ASN A 62 8.98 -18.41 5.38
N LYS A 63 8.87 -17.66 6.49
CA LYS A 63 9.12 -16.22 6.50
C LYS A 63 10.55 -15.83 6.06
N ASP A 64 11.50 -16.75 6.17
CA ASP A 64 12.90 -16.55 5.80
C ASP A 64 13.21 -16.93 4.33
N ASP A 65 12.21 -17.37 3.57
CA ASP A 65 12.34 -17.63 2.14
C ASP A 65 12.71 -16.36 1.37
N VAL A 66 13.46 -16.54 0.29
CA VAL A 66 13.83 -15.42 -0.58
C VAL A 66 12.63 -15.04 -1.46
N PRO A 67 12.23 -13.76 -1.47
CA PRO A 67 11.16 -13.29 -2.35
C PRO A 67 11.44 -13.56 -3.83
N VAL A 68 10.39 -13.84 -4.60
CA VAL A 68 10.47 -13.97 -6.05
C VAL A 68 10.44 -12.59 -6.68
N TYR A 69 11.60 -12.06 -7.05
CA TYR A 69 11.76 -10.72 -7.63
C TYR A 69 12.43 -10.75 -9.03
N LEU A 70 12.65 -11.94 -9.55
CA LEU A 70 13.22 -12.08 -10.90
C LEU A 70 12.14 -11.83 -11.95
N PRO A 71 12.46 -11.14 -13.03
CA PRO A 71 11.53 -10.93 -14.13
C PRO A 71 11.17 -12.26 -14.79
N ASP A 72 9.97 -12.33 -15.34
CA ASP A 72 9.50 -13.44 -16.17
C ASP A 72 10.17 -13.45 -17.55
N ALA A 73 9.72 -14.34 -18.45
CA ALA A 73 10.24 -14.45 -19.80
C ALA A 73 10.02 -13.17 -20.67
N ASN A 74 9.11 -12.29 -20.26
CA ASN A 74 8.81 -11.01 -20.92
C ASN A 74 9.59 -9.83 -20.29
N GLY A 75 10.36 -10.09 -19.22
CA GLY A 75 11.07 -9.07 -18.49
C GLY A 75 10.23 -8.35 -17.41
N GLU A 76 9.07 -8.88 -17.04
CA GLU A 76 8.16 -8.30 -16.07
C GLU A 76 8.26 -8.97 -14.70
N VAL A 77 8.30 -8.16 -13.62
CA VAL A 77 8.19 -8.64 -12.23
C VAL A 77 6.72 -8.63 -11.84
N LEU A 78 6.12 -9.79 -11.70
CA LEU A 78 4.67 -9.94 -11.55
C LEU A 78 4.15 -9.56 -10.15
N ASN A 79 5.01 -9.41 -9.14
CA ASN A 79 4.60 -9.13 -7.75
C ASN A 79 3.52 -10.09 -7.24
N ASN A 80 3.74 -11.37 -7.50
CA ASN A 80 2.80 -12.46 -7.31
C ASN A 80 3.25 -13.49 -6.26
N ASP A 81 4.20 -13.13 -5.41
CA ASP A 81 4.66 -13.95 -4.31
C ASP A 81 4.13 -13.41 -2.97
N PHE A 82 3.58 -14.31 -2.16
CA PHE A 82 2.86 -13.99 -0.93
C PHE A 82 3.44 -14.76 0.25
N TYR A 83 3.49 -14.11 1.42
CA TYR A 83 3.90 -14.70 2.69
C TYR A 83 2.73 -14.90 3.66
N GLY A 84 1.57 -14.39 3.32
CA GLY A 84 0.36 -14.60 4.08
C GLY A 84 0.22 -13.76 5.35
N GLY A 85 1.08 -12.77 5.56
CA GLY A 85 0.92 -11.82 6.65
C GLY A 85 -0.42 -11.08 6.56
N ASN A 86 -1.03 -10.76 7.71
CA ASN A 86 -2.38 -10.24 7.76
C ASN A 86 -2.62 -9.32 8.96
N LEU A 87 -3.82 -8.71 9.05
CA LEU A 87 -4.18 -7.76 10.10
C LEU A 87 -4.17 -8.39 11.50
N ASN A 88 -4.59 -9.66 11.62
CA ASN A 88 -4.55 -10.38 12.89
C ASN A 88 -3.11 -10.67 13.33
N GLY A 89 -2.21 -10.98 12.39
CA GLY A 89 -0.79 -11.12 12.68
C GLY A 89 -0.17 -9.81 13.18
N ILE A 90 -0.57 -8.66 12.62
CA ILE A 90 -0.14 -7.35 13.14
C ILE A 90 -0.66 -7.15 14.57
N ARG A 91 -1.92 -7.49 14.84
CA ARG A 91 -2.50 -7.41 16.19
C ARG A 91 -1.70 -8.20 17.22
N GLU A 92 -1.34 -9.44 16.91
CA GLU A 92 -0.53 -10.29 17.79
C GLU A 92 0.84 -9.69 18.11
N LYS A 93 1.34 -8.80 17.25
CA LYS A 93 2.65 -8.14 17.43
C LYS A 93 2.57 -6.76 18.08
N LEU A 94 1.39 -6.27 18.45
CA LEU A 94 1.26 -4.96 19.12
C LEU A 94 2.07 -4.85 20.42
N PRO A 95 2.11 -5.88 21.32
CA PRO A 95 2.95 -5.80 22.50
C PRO A 95 4.44 -5.66 22.16
N TYR A 96 4.94 -6.38 21.16
CA TYR A 96 6.32 -6.25 20.69
C TYR A 96 6.61 -4.85 20.14
N LEU A 97 5.68 -4.29 19.34
CA LEU A 97 5.83 -2.96 18.78
C LEU A 97 5.80 -1.87 19.87
N GLN A 98 5.00 -2.07 20.92
CA GLN A 98 4.98 -1.18 22.09
C GLN A 98 6.31 -1.24 22.85
N GLU A 99 6.86 -2.42 23.07
CA GLU A 99 8.18 -2.59 23.72
C GLU A 99 9.28 -1.94 22.90
N LEU A 100 9.19 -1.97 21.57
CA LEU A 100 10.10 -1.27 20.66
C LEU A 100 9.95 0.25 20.69
N GLY A 101 8.91 0.78 21.35
CA GLY A 101 8.65 2.21 21.47
C GLY A 101 7.91 2.81 20.28
N VAL A 102 7.19 1.99 19.51
CA VAL A 102 6.40 2.48 18.38
C VAL A 102 5.16 3.21 18.86
N GLU A 103 4.91 4.38 18.30
CA GLU A 103 3.76 5.24 18.63
C GLU A 103 2.80 5.40 17.44
N ILE A 104 3.29 5.14 16.21
CA ILE A 104 2.49 5.21 14.98
C ILE A 104 2.78 3.99 14.12
N LEU A 105 1.72 3.29 13.75
CA LEU A 105 1.76 2.23 12.72
C LEU A 105 1.40 2.86 11.39
N TYR A 106 2.31 2.78 10.41
CA TYR A 106 2.01 3.11 9.02
C TYR A 106 1.85 1.82 8.22
N LEU A 107 0.63 1.54 7.77
CA LEU A 107 0.36 0.34 6.99
C LEU A 107 0.46 0.64 5.51
N ASN A 108 1.31 -0.09 4.78
CA ASN A 108 1.25 -0.15 3.33
C ASN A 108 -0.17 -0.53 2.88
N PRO A 109 -0.57 -0.32 1.62
CA PRO A 109 -1.95 -0.45 1.19
C PRO A 109 -2.62 -1.75 1.66
N ILE A 110 -3.81 -1.63 2.25
CA ILE A 110 -4.60 -2.76 2.76
C ILE A 110 -5.88 -3.02 1.96
N PHE A 111 -6.19 -2.15 1.01
CA PHE A 111 -7.39 -2.27 0.20
C PHE A 111 -7.25 -3.34 -0.89
N TYR A 112 -8.40 -3.81 -1.39
CA TYR A 112 -8.45 -4.89 -2.38
C TYR A 112 -7.61 -4.58 -3.61
N ALA A 113 -6.69 -5.47 -3.91
CA ALA A 113 -5.81 -5.44 -5.05
C ALA A 113 -5.43 -6.86 -5.44
N TRP A 114 -4.81 -7.07 -6.59
CA TRP A 114 -4.41 -8.38 -7.05
C TRP A 114 -2.93 -8.69 -6.85
N SER A 115 -2.07 -7.66 -6.73
CA SER A 115 -0.64 -7.83 -6.43
C SER A 115 -0.35 -8.00 -4.95
N THR A 116 0.86 -8.44 -4.62
CA THR A 116 1.34 -8.55 -3.24
C THR A 116 1.49 -7.19 -2.55
N HIS A 117 1.88 -6.14 -3.29
CA HIS A 117 2.12 -4.80 -2.72
C HIS A 117 0.86 -3.93 -2.59
N ARG A 118 -0.22 -4.23 -3.31
CA ARG A 118 -1.53 -3.55 -3.30
C ARG A 118 -1.53 -2.09 -3.75
N TYR A 119 -0.44 -1.61 -4.35
CA TYR A 119 -0.46 -0.29 -4.99
C TYR A 119 -1.32 -0.27 -6.26
N ASP A 120 -1.68 -1.41 -6.81
CA ASP A 120 -2.70 -1.60 -7.84
C ASP A 120 -4.12 -1.70 -7.24
N THR A 121 -4.47 -0.77 -6.34
CA THR A 121 -5.76 -0.77 -5.64
C THR A 121 -6.92 -0.86 -6.63
N CYS A 122 -7.77 -1.88 -6.45
CA CYS A 122 -8.94 -2.13 -7.30
C CYS A 122 -10.24 -1.63 -6.67
N ASP A 123 -10.33 -1.63 -5.34
CA ASP A 123 -11.49 -1.15 -4.61
C ASP A 123 -11.08 -0.55 -3.26
N TYR A 124 -11.26 0.77 -3.11
CA TYR A 124 -10.93 1.51 -1.89
C TYR A 124 -11.93 1.33 -0.74
N LYS A 125 -13.07 0.70 -1.01
CA LYS A 125 -14.14 0.47 -0.03
C LYS A 125 -14.13 -0.93 0.56
N ARG A 126 -13.14 -1.73 0.17
CA ARG A 126 -13.03 -3.13 0.57
C ARG A 126 -11.62 -3.42 1.04
N ILE A 127 -11.50 -3.98 2.23
CA ILE A 127 -10.22 -4.56 2.69
C ILE A 127 -9.90 -5.78 1.84
N ASP A 128 -8.63 -5.97 1.56
CA ASP A 128 -8.15 -7.14 0.84
C ASP A 128 -8.45 -8.41 1.65
N PRO A 129 -9.22 -9.39 1.10
CA PRO A 129 -9.60 -10.60 1.84
C PRO A 129 -8.41 -11.40 2.36
N MET A 130 -7.26 -11.31 1.67
CA MET A 130 -6.04 -11.95 2.13
C MET A 130 -5.53 -11.37 3.46
N LEU A 131 -5.77 -10.08 3.70
CA LEU A 131 -5.36 -9.41 4.93
C LEU A 131 -6.38 -9.55 6.07
N GLY A 132 -7.63 -9.84 5.74
CA GLY A 132 -8.72 -9.98 6.72
C GLY A 132 -9.97 -9.22 6.35
N THR A 133 -10.81 -9.00 7.33
CA THR A 133 -12.11 -8.34 7.21
C THR A 133 -12.07 -6.90 7.74
N GLU A 134 -13.17 -6.17 7.57
CA GLU A 134 -13.35 -4.86 8.19
C GLU A 134 -13.38 -4.98 9.73
N GLU A 135 -13.94 -6.06 10.26
CA GLU A 135 -13.94 -6.35 11.69
C GLU A 135 -12.53 -6.57 12.23
N ASP A 136 -11.68 -7.30 11.49
CA ASP A 136 -10.27 -7.49 11.87
C ASP A 136 -9.53 -6.15 11.90
N PHE A 137 -9.80 -5.27 10.93
CA PHE A 137 -9.20 -3.95 10.92
C PHE A 137 -9.70 -3.06 12.07
N ARG A 138 -11.01 -3.10 12.39
CA ARG A 138 -11.57 -2.39 13.55
C ARG A 138 -10.94 -2.87 14.84
N ALA A 139 -10.76 -4.19 14.99
CA ALA A 139 -10.11 -4.78 16.15
C ALA A 139 -8.63 -4.36 16.26
N LEU A 140 -7.90 -4.37 15.13
CA LEU A 140 -6.51 -3.87 15.08
C LEU A 140 -6.43 -2.41 15.54
N CYS A 141 -7.30 -1.53 15.03
CA CYS A 141 -7.31 -0.13 15.41
C CYS A 141 -7.62 0.05 16.91
N ALA A 142 -8.62 -0.66 17.42
CA ALA A 142 -9.01 -0.58 18.83
C ALA A 142 -7.87 -1.01 19.76
N GLU A 143 -7.21 -2.13 19.44
CA GLU A 143 -6.11 -2.63 20.25
C GLU A 143 -4.85 -1.76 20.10
N ALA A 144 -4.53 -1.27 18.90
CA ALA A 144 -3.42 -0.33 18.69
C ALA A 144 -3.62 0.94 19.54
N HIS A 145 -4.84 1.50 19.54
CA HIS A 145 -5.17 2.65 20.37
C HIS A 145 -5.05 2.34 21.87
N ALA A 146 -5.47 1.15 22.31
CA ALA A 146 -5.30 0.72 23.72
C ALA A 146 -3.82 0.60 24.12
N HIS A 147 -2.94 0.28 23.16
CA HIS A 147 -1.48 0.29 23.33
C HIS A 147 -0.84 1.68 23.14
N GLY A 148 -1.64 2.74 22.97
CA GLY A 148 -1.16 4.11 22.78
C GLY A 148 -0.66 4.42 21.37
N MET A 149 -0.84 3.52 20.42
CA MET A 149 -0.40 3.68 19.04
C MET A 149 -1.50 4.28 18.16
N LYS A 150 -1.11 5.11 17.20
CA LYS A 150 -1.97 5.59 16.10
C LYS A 150 -1.80 4.72 14.87
N VAL A 151 -2.82 4.66 14.01
CA VAL A 151 -2.77 3.93 12.74
C VAL A 151 -2.90 4.93 11.59
N ILE A 152 -1.98 4.84 10.64
CA ILE A 152 -2.01 5.58 9.37
C ILE A 152 -2.11 4.55 8.24
N LEU A 153 -3.00 4.78 7.30
CA LEU A 153 -3.15 3.96 6.10
C LEU A 153 -2.51 4.65 4.90
N ASP A 154 -1.85 3.85 4.08
CA ASP A 154 -1.39 4.28 2.76
C ASP A 154 -2.61 4.48 1.83
N GLY A 155 -2.77 5.69 1.34
CA GLY A 155 -3.84 6.07 0.42
C GLY A 155 -3.31 6.23 -1.00
N VAL A 156 -3.48 5.22 -1.83
CA VAL A 156 -3.05 5.22 -3.25
C VAL A 156 -4.08 5.97 -4.09
N PHE A 157 -4.07 7.32 -4.04
CA PHE A 157 -5.11 8.12 -4.71
C PHE A 157 -4.71 8.69 -6.06
N SER A 158 -3.46 8.48 -6.51
CA SER A 158 -2.95 8.98 -7.78
C SER A 158 -3.33 8.10 -8.98
N HIS A 159 -3.60 6.82 -8.75
CA HIS A 159 -3.94 5.84 -9.76
C HIS A 159 -4.76 4.69 -9.16
N VAL A 160 -5.26 3.80 -10.03
CA VAL A 160 -5.97 2.56 -9.64
C VAL A 160 -5.37 1.38 -10.40
N GLY A 161 -5.57 0.19 -9.90
CA GLY A 161 -5.23 -1.03 -10.62
C GLY A 161 -6.07 -1.17 -11.91
N SER A 162 -5.47 -1.71 -12.96
CA SER A 162 -6.14 -1.90 -14.25
C SER A 162 -7.39 -2.78 -14.16
N ARG A 163 -7.50 -3.62 -13.15
CA ARG A 163 -8.68 -4.46 -12.86
C ARG A 163 -9.73 -3.78 -11.97
N SER A 164 -9.51 -2.52 -11.57
CA SER A 164 -10.51 -1.76 -10.82
C SER A 164 -11.81 -1.64 -11.61
N ALA A 165 -12.94 -1.86 -10.94
CA ALA A 165 -14.26 -1.70 -11.55
C ALA A 165 -14.47 -0.28 -12.10
N TYR A 166 -13.88 0.72 -11.48
CA TYR A 166 -13.94 2.11 -11.96
C TYR A 166 -13.26 2.26 -13.33
N PHE A 167 -12.04 1.72 -13.47
CA PHE A 167 -11.30 1.78 -14.72
C PHE A 167 -11.92 0.89 -15.79
N GLN A 168 -12.32 -0.34 -15.44
CA GLN A 168 -12.96 -1.26 -16.38
C GLN A 168 -14.26 -0.68 -16.96
N GLN A 169 -15.09 -0.05 -16.14
CA GLN A 169 -16.28 0.64 -16.67
C GLN A 169 -15.90 1.84 -17.54
N ALA A 170 -14.85 2.59 -17.17
CA ALA A 170 -14.42 3.74 -17.94
C ALA A 170 -13.95 3.37 -19.36
N ILE A 171 -13.26 2.24 -19.54
CA ILE A 171 -12.76 1.81 -20.87
C ILE A 171 -13.81 1.10 -21.73
N HIS A 172 -14.80 0.44 -21.11
CA HIS A 172 -15.80 -0.34 -21.85
C HIS A 172 -17.11 0.42 -22.10
N ASP A 173 -17.39 1.48 -21.35
CA ASP A 173 -18.60 2.28 -21.48
C ASP A 173 -18.27 3.77 -21.56
N PRO A 174 -18.35 4.38 -22.77
CA PRO A 174 -18.12 5.82 -22.93
C PRO A 174 -19.09 6.71 -22.12
N SER A 175 -20.24 6.17 -21.72
CA SER A 175 -21.25 6.88 -20.91
C SER A 175 -21.05 6.70 -19.40
N SER A 176 -20.08 5.89 -18.98
CA SER A 176 -19.79 5.64 -17.56
C SER A 176 -19.50 6.92 -16.80
N PRO A 177 -20.04 7.09 -15.59
CA PRO A 177 -19.70 8.21 -14.73
C PRO A 177 -18.21 8.29 -14.38
N TYR A 178 -17.51 7.18 -14.51
CA TYR A 178 -16.06 7.09 -14.24
C TYR A 178 -15.21 7.48 -15.46
N ARG A 179 -15.81 7.65 -16.66
CA ARG A 179 -15.06 8.00 -17.88
C ARG A 179 -14.20 9.26 -17.71
N GLY A 180 -14.72 10.26 -16.99
CA GLY A 180 -14.03 11.50 -16.70
C GLY A 180 -12.97 11.42 -15.56
N TRP A 181 -12.85 10.31 -14.88
CA TRP A 181 -11.86 10.12 -13.81
C TRP A 181 -10.46 9.80 -14.33
N PHE A 182 -10.38 9.29 -15.57
CA PHE A 182 -9.15 8.82 -16.19
C PHE A 182 -8.79 9.66 -17.41
N ARG A 183 -7.50 9.91 -17.56
CA ARG A 183 -6.95 10.61 -18.70
C ARG A 183 -6.57 9.62 -19.78
N PHE A 184 -7.16 9.78 -20.97
CA PHE A 184 -6.83 9.01 -22.15
C PHE A 184 -6.18 9.94 -23.18
N GLN A 185 -5.10 9.49 -23.78
CA GLN A 185 -4.49 10.15 -24.95
C GLN A 185 -5.32 9.83 -26.19
N HIS A 186 -5.73 8.56 -26.31
CA HIS A 186 -6.67 8.08 -27.31
C HIS A 186 -7.59 7.03 -26.66
N TYR A 187 -8.88 7.33 -26.59
CA TYR A 187 -9.87 6.45 -25.97
C TYR A 187 -10.23 5.28 -26.90
N PRO A 188 -10.41 4.06 -26.38
CA PRO A 188 -10.21 3.63 -24.98
C PRO A 188 -8.80 3.10 -24.68
N ASP A 189 -7.95 2.96 -25.69
CA ASP A 189 -6.80 2.05 -25.65
C ASP A 189 -5.49 2.72 -25.29
N VAL A 190 -5.38 4.06 -25.41
CA VAL A 190 -4.14 4.76 -25.15
C VAL A 190 -4.29 5.66 -23.91
N TYR A 191 -3.68 5.26 -22.83
CA TYR A 191 -3.67 5.96 -21.55
C TYR A 191 -2.32 5.81 -20.88
N ASP A 192 -2.01 6.73 -19.97
CA ASP A 192 -0.78 6.65 -19.18
C ASP A 192 -0.97 5.60 -18.08
N SER A 193 -0.02 4.68 -17.96
CA SER A 193 0.06 3.75 -16.85
C SER A 193 1.19 4.12 -15.92
N TRP A 194 1.02 3.87 -14.63
CA TRP A 194 2.08 4.03 -13.65
C TRP A 194 2.96 2.78 -13.67
N TRP A 195 4.17 2.88 -14.26
CA TRP A 195 5.17 1.80 -14.30
C TRP A 195 4.61 0.43 -14.76
N GLY A 196 3.72 0.42 -15.74
CA GLY A 196 3.17 -0.81 -16.31
C GLY A 196 2.09 -1.49 -15.46
N ILE A 197 1.53 -0.81 -14.46
CA ILE A 197 0.43 -1.33 -13.64
C ILE A 197 -0.93 -0.93 -14.22
#